data_7692ccf785d5d5449aa16bb096761fc2
#
_entry.id   7692ccf785d5d5449aa16bb096761fc2
#
_cell.length_a   1.000
_cell.length_b   1.000
_cell.length_c   1.000
_cell.angle_alpha   90.00
_cell.angle_beta   90.00
_cell.angle_gamma   90.00
#
_symmetry.space_group_name_H-M   'P 1'
#
loop_
_entity.id
_entity.type
_entity.pdbx_description
1 polymer ?
#
loop_
_entity_poly.entity_id
_entity_poly.type
_entity_poly.pdbx_seq_one_letter_code
_entity_poly.pdbx_strand_id
1 'polypeptide(L)'
;MTNWLMSDGVRCMSRRGARLLMAIGCACGLACLLAGCGMIGLSGEKASWSQVTLTASDDMNNNSPLAVDVVLVSDDAMLARLAELPASKWFAGRADLLSTFPKSLRYRSWELVPGQRVDLSDDAFTGPRVVAAFVFANYPDPGAHRVRIQKFNGRLVVQLDSNSFSVADTK
;
A
#
# COMPACT_ATOMS: atom_id res chain seq x y z
N MET A 1 51.68 13.74 71.76
CA MET A 1 52.39 14.56 70.79
C MET A 1 51.72 14.35 69.43
N THR A 2 51.23 15.40 68.97
CA THR A 2 50.91 16.03 67.69
C THR A 2 49.70 15.52 66.94
N ASN A 3 48.67 16.39 67.02
CA ASN A 3 47.49 16.52 66.10
C ASN A 3 47.92 16.69 64.67
N TRP A 4 47.05 16.15 63.73
CA TRP A 4 46.80 16.80 62.46
C TRP A 4 45.31 16.64 62.07
N LEU A 5 44.66 17.80 62.06
CA LEU A 5 43.31 18.02 61.53
C LEU A 5 43.34 17.86 60.01
N MET A 6 42.46 17.10 59.50
CA MET A 6 42.10 17.16 58.06
C MET A 6 40.75 17.82 57.90
N SER A 7 40.79 18.96 57.26
CA SER A 7 39.74 19.88 56.94
C SER A 7 38.82 19.29 55.88
N ASP A 8 37.52 19.14 56.18
CA ASP A 8 36.44 18.84 55.28
C ASP A 8 36.18 20.01 54.36
N GLY A 9 36.54 19.85 53.08
CA GLY A 9 36.16 20.74 52.00
C GLY A 9 34.84 20.32 51.33
N VAL A 10 33.72 20.46 52.01
CA VAL A 10 32.41 20.32 51.38
C VAL A 10 32.15 21.55 50.51
N ARG A 11 32.34 21.41 49.21
CA ARG A 11 31.95 22.43 48.23
C ARG A 11 30.41 22.49 48.15
N CYS A 12 29.89 23.55 48.76
CA CYS A 12 28.48 23.92 48.63
C CYS A 12 28.15 24.24 47.16
N MET A 13 27.59 23.29 46.47
CA MET A 13 27.14 23.50 45.10
C MET A 13 25.91 24.43 45.12
N SER A 14 26.08 25.63 44.60
CA SER A 14 25.09 26.69 44.59
C SER A 14 23.74 26.17 44.01
N ARG A 15 22.65 26.38 44.76
CA ARG A 15 21.29 26.05 44.37
C ARG A 15 20.86 26.61 42.99
N ARG A 16 21.58 27.61 42.48
CA ARG A 16 21.39 28.20 41.17
C ARG A 16 21.90 27.30 40.04
N GLY A 17 23.04 26.59 40.22
CA GLY A 17 23.57 25.66 39.23
C GLY A 17 22.70 24.40 39.06
N ALA A 18 22.13 23.87 40.17
CA ALA A 18 21.25 22.71 40.12
C ALA A 18 19.92 23.00 39.37
N ARG A 19 19.37 24.22 39.51
CA ARG A 19 18.17 24.64 38.79
C ARG A 19 18.42 24.84 37.31
N LEU A 20 19.60 25.32 36.92
CA LEU A 20 19.96 25.51 35.51
C LEU A 20 20.14 24.18 34.79
N LEU A 21 20.80 23.20 35.42
CA LEU A 21 20.94 21.85 34.86
C LEU A 21 19.65 21.10 34.74
N MET A 22 18.70 21.30 35.68
CA MET A 22 17.38 20.70 35.64
C MET A 22 16.50 21.30 34.53
N ALA A 23 16.61 22.61 34.28
CA ALA A 23 15.91 23.29 33.20
C ALA A 23 16.41 22.88 31.81
N ILE A 24 17.70 22.71 31.62
CA ILE A 24 18.30 22.26 30.37
C ILE A 24 17.95 20.80 30.09
N GLY A 25 17.95 19.92 31.10
CA GLY A 25 17.51 18.52 30.96
C GLY A 25 16.04 18.37 30.54
N CYS A 26 15.17 19.22 31.11
CA CYS A 26 13.74 19.22 30.77
C CYS A 26 13.47 19.74 29.34
N ALA A 27 14.21 20.77 28.90
CA ALA A 27 14.09 21.29 27.54
C ALA A 27 14.60 20.33 26.49
N CYS A 28 15.70 19.60 26.72
CA CYS A 28 16.16 18.54 25.83
C CYS A 28 15.19 17.34 25.76
N GLY A 29 14.57 16.95 26.88
CA GLY A 29 13.58 15.87 26.93
C GLY A 29 12.32 16.19 26.14
N LEU A 30 11.85 17.43 26.18
CA LEU A 30 10.68 17.89 25.43
C LEU A 30 10.95 18.00 23.92
N ALA A 31 12.16 18.38 23.52
CA ALA A 31 12.57 18.43 22.12
C ALA A 31 12.64 17.04 21.46
N CYS A 32 13.04 16.00 22.21
CA CYS A 32 13.07 14.63 21.71
C CYS A 32 11.67 14.03 21.49
N LEU A 33 10.64 14.48 22.21
CA LEU A 33 9.27 14.03 22.04
C LEU A 33 8.59 14.62 20.77
N LEU A 34 9.08 15.74 20.26
CA LEU A 34 8.58 16.39 19.04
C LEU A 34 9.24 15.86 17.76
N ALA A 35 10.36 15.15 17.86
CA ALA A 35 11.06 14.57 16.71
C ALA A 35 10.44 13.24 16.21
N GLY A 36 9.42 12.69 16.90
CA GLY A 36 8.78 11.42 16.58
C GLY A 36 7.67 11.46 15.53
N CYS A 37 7.27 12.63 15.03
CA CYS A 37 6.19 12.75 14.04
C CYS A 37 6.73 13.20 12.69
N GLY A 38 7.34 12.31 11.91
CA GLY A 38 7.84 12.79 10.64
C GLY A 38 8.34 11.81 9.61
N MET A 39 7.99 10.56 9.73
CA MET A 39 8.15 9.63 8.60
C MET A 39 6.78 9.14 8.15
N ILE A 40 5.92 10.06 7.70
CA ILE A 40 4.89 9.68 6.73
C ILE A 40 5.69 9.37 5.47
N GLY A 41 6.23 8.14 5.42
CA GLY A 41 6.95 7.65 4.27
C GLY A 41 6.04 7.77 3.07
N LEU A 42 6.54 8.34 2.00
CA LEU A 42 5.96 8.21 0.67
C LEU A 42 6.15 6.74 0.26
N SER A 43 5.45 5.84 0.96
CA SER A 43 5.41 4.43 0.67
C SER A 43 4.80 4.26 -0.71
N GLY A 44 5.30 3.28 -1.47
CA GLY A 44 4.76 2.92 -2.77
C GLY A 44 5.59 3.40 -3.96
N GLU A 45 5.24 2.85 -5.11
CA GLU A 45 5.86 3.10 -6.41
C GLU A 45 4.83 3.67 -7.40
N LYS A 46 5.29 4.29 -8.46
CA LYS A 46 4.39 4.66 -9.55
C LYS A 46 4.12 3.42 -10.41
N ALA A 47 2.85 3.17 -10.71
CA ALA A 47 2.50 2.21 -11.74
C ALA A 47 2.98 2.76 -13.09
N SER A 48 3.90 2.04 -13.73
CA SER A 48 4.59 2.44 -14.97
C SER A 48 4.76 1.23 -15.90
N TRP A 49 3.70 0.41 -16.02
CA TRP A 49 3.69 -0.66 -17.01
C TRP A 49 3.75 -0.07 -18.41
N SER A 50 4.71 -0.53 -19.21
CA SER A 50 4.84 -0.12 -20.62
C SER A 50 3.74 -0.69 -21.49
N GLN A 51 3.11 -1.79 -21.05
CA GLN A 51 1.97 -2.43 -21.70
C GLN A 51 1.19 -3.25 -20.68
N VAL A 52 -0.14 -3.20 -20.76
CA VAL A 52 -1.03 -4.10 -20.02
C VAL A 52 -1.91 -4.83 -21.03
N THR A 53 -1.87 -6.15 -20.99
CA THR A 53 -2.65 -7.00 -21.89
C THR A 53 -3.64 -7.84 -21.09
N LEU A 54 -4.89 -7.81 -21.47
CA LEU A 54 -5.94 -8.72 -20.98
C LEU A 54 -6.31 -9.66 -22.13
N THR A 55 -6.17 -10.96 -21.92
CA THR A 55 -6.47 -11.97 -22.94
C THR A 55 -7.50 -12.95 -22.37
N ALA A 56 -8.60 -13.13 -23.07
CA ALA A 56 -9.63 -14.09 -22.75
C ALA A 56 -9.46 -15.33 -23.64
N SER A 57 -9.47 -16.53 -23.07
CA SER A 57 -9.52 -17.77 -23.83
C SER A 57 -10.88 -17.92 -24.54
N ASP A 58 -10.95 -18.78 -25.54
CA ASP A 58 -12.20 -19.01 -26.29
C ASP A 58 -13.32 -19.61 -25.42
N ASP A 59 -12.94 -20.29 -24.32
CA ASP A 59 -13.85 -20.90 -23.34
C ASP A 59 -13.95 -20.11 -22.02
N MET A 60 -13.42 -18.88 -21.98
CA MET A 60 -13.42 -18.04 -20.79
C MET A 60 -14.82 -17.99 -20.15
N ASN A 61 -14.85 -18.14 -18.80
CA ASN A 61 -16.07 -18.06 -18.00
C ASN A 61 -17.22 -18.92 -18.57
N ASN A 62 -16.90 -20.14 -19.02
CA ASN A 62 -17.85 -21.05 -19.66
C ASN A 62 -18.58 -20.37 -20.83
N ASN A 63 -17.85 -19.74 -21.73
CA ASN A 63 -18.37 -19.00 -22.92
C ASN A 63 -19.29 -17.81 -22.58
N SER A 64 -19.07 -17.17 -21.40
CA SER A 64 -19.85 -16.01 -20.96
C SER A 64 -18.98 -14.79 -20.76
N PRO A 65 -19.50 -13.56 -20.90
CA PRO A 65 -18.76 -12.35 -20.57
C PRO A 65 -18.27 -12.34 -19.12
N LEU A 66 -17.12 -11.70 -18.89
CA LEU A 66 -16.49 -11.62 -17.59
C LEU A 66 -16.04 -10.19 -17.27
N ALA A 67 -16.52 -9.66 -16.14
CA ALA A 67 -16.04 -8.39 -15.63
C ALA A 67 -14.68 -8.55 -14.94
N VAL A 68 -13.73 -7.68 -15.29
CA VAL A 68 -12.36 -7.66 -14.77
C VAL A 68 -11.97 -6.25 -14.36
N ASP A 69 -11.47 -6.10 -13.14
CA ASP A 69 -10.98 -4.83 -12.64
C ASP A 69 -9.48 -4.92 -12.30
N VAL A 70 -8.70 -3.93 -12.75
CA VAL A 70 -7.35 -3.67 -12.25
C VAL A 70 -7.43 -2.53 -11.24
N VAL A 71 -7.07 -2.82 -10.00
CA VAL A 71 -7.24 -1.92 -8.86
C VAL A 71 -5.88 -1.48 -8.34
N LEU A 72 -5.69 -0.19 -8.21
CA LEU A 72 -4.49 0.45 -7.64
C LEU A 72 -4.78 0.96 -6.24
N VAL A 73 -3.93 0.62 -5.28
CA VAL A 73 -4.09 0.91 -3.85
C VAL A 73 -2.99 1.84 -3.38
N SER A 74 -3.34 2.94 -2.73
CA SER A 74 -2.41 4.01 -2.34
C SER A 74 -2.01 3.99 -0.86
N ASP A 75 -2.65 3.16 -0.01
CA ASP A 75 -2.32 3.05 1.42
C ASP A 75 -2.43 1.63 1.96
N ASP A 76 -1.69 1.36 3.06
CA ASP A 76 -1.57 0.03 3.64
C ASP A 76 -2.86 -0.48 4.31
N ALA A 77 -3.70 0.41 4.82
CA ALA A 77 -4.97 0.01 5.44
C ALA A 77 -5.92 -0.55 4.37
N MET A 78 -5.99 0.09 3.22
CA MET A 78 -6.77 -0.40 2.08
C MET A 78 -6.14 -1.65 1.47
N LEU A 79 -4.79 -1.74 1.40
CA LEU A 79 -4.10 -2.96 0.99
C LEU A 79 -4.52 -4.15 1.86
N ALA A 80 -4.46 -4.03 3.19
CA ALA A 80 -4.85 -5.10 4.11
C ALA A 80 -6.31 -5.53 3.88
N ARG A 81 -7.21 -4.57 3.67
CA ARG A 81 -8.63 -4.84 3.41
C ARG A 81 -8.85 -5.59 2.09
N LEU A 82 -8.22 -5.15 0.99
CA LEU A 82 -8.40 -5.79 -0.31
C LEU A 82 -7.67 -7.14 -0.40
N ALA A 83 -6.61 -7.35 0.37
CA ALA A 83 -5.90 -8.62 0.41
C ALA A 83 -6.78 -9.79 0.88
N GLU A 84 -7.84 -9.54 1.63
CA GLU A 84 -8.77 -10.57 2.13
C GLU A 84 -10.11 -10.57 1.37
N LEU A 85 -10.37 -9.57 0.51
CA LEU A 85 -11.66 -9.38 -0.14
C LEU A 85 -11.79 -10.26 -1.37
N PRO A 86 -12.75 -11.22 -1.46
CA PRO A 86 -12.99 -11.98 -2.70
C PRO A 86 -13.62 -11.10 -3.80
N ALA A 87 -13.43 -11.48 -5.06
CA ALA A 87 -13.89 -10.71 -6.20
C ALA A 87 -15.40 -10.42 -6.16
N SER A 88 -16.22 -11.39 -5.78
CA SER A 88 -17.69 -11.19 -5.66
C SER A 88 -18.05 -10.05 -4.70
N LYS A 89 -17.32 -9.90 -3.59
CA LYS A 89 -17.51 -8.81 -2.62
C LYS A 89 -16.95 -7.49 -3.13
N TRP A 90 -15.83 -7.54 -3.87
CA TRP A 90 -15.30 -6.37 -4.55
C TRP A 90 -16.33 -5.81 -5.53
N PHE A 91 -16.82 -6.62 -6.46
CA PHE A 91 -17.78 -6.17 -7.48
C PHE A 91 -19.10 -5.67 -6.88
N ALA A 92 -19.56 -6.28 -5.78
CA ALA A 92 -20.77 -5.84 -5.08
C ALA A 92 -20.60 -4.50 -4.34
N GLY A 93 -19.40 -4.21 -3.81
CA GLY A 93 -19.17 -3.06 -2.91
C GLY A 93 -18.21 -1.98 -3.43
N ARG A 94 -17.64 -2.12 -4.64
CA ARG A 94 -16.58 -1.23 -5.14
C ARG A 94 -17.00 0.24 -5.24
N ALA A 95 -18.24 0.52 -5.58
CA ALA A 95 -18.76 1.88 -5.67
C ALA A 95 -18.77 2.58 -4.30
N ASP A 96 -19.20 1.87 -3.25
CA ASP A 96 -19.20 2.38 -1.88
C ASP A 96 -17.79 2.55 -1.34
N LEU A 97 -16.88 1.60 -1.64
CA LEU A 97 -15.47 1.71 -1.28
C LEU A 97 -14.83 2.94 -1.93
N LEU A 98 -15.07 3.18 -3.21
CA LEU A 98 -14.51 4.33 -3.91
C LEU A 98 -15.08 5.66 -3.39
N SER A 99 -16.39 5.72 -3.12
CA SER A 99 -17.03 6.93 -2.57
C SER A 99 -16.53 7.25 -1.16
N THR A 100 -16.28 6.22 -0.35
CA THR A 100 -15.80 6.38 1.04
C THR A 100 -14.31 6.68 1.10
N PHE A 101 -13.51 6.09 0.22
CA PHE A 101 -12.05 6.15 0.22
C PHE A 101 -11.47 6.60 -1.13
N PRO A 102 -11.85 7.77 -1.66
CA PRO A 102 -11.51 8.18 -3.03
C PRO A 102 -10.02 8.43 -3.27
N LYS A 103 -9.23 8.59 -2.19
CA LYS A 103 -7.77 8.78 -2.26
C LYS A 103 -6.99 7.48 -2.09
N SER A 104 -7.62 6.44 -1.53
CA SER A 104 -6.99 5.18 -1.18
C SER A 104 -6.96 4.18 -2.30
N LEU A 105 -7.89 4.28 -3.26
CA LEU A 105 -7.97 3.34 -4.36
C LEU A 105 -8.47 3.98 -5.67
N ARG A 106 -8.06 3.39 -6.76
CA ARG A 106 -8.54 3.68 -8.11
C ARG A 106 -8.64 2.35 -8.85
N TYR A 107 -9.56 2.24 -9.79
CA TYR A 107 -9.64 1.06 -10.63
C TYR A 107 -10.00 1.42 -12.08
N ARG A 108 -9.68 0.48 -12.97
CA ARG A 108 -10.18 0.43 -14.34
C ARG A 108 -10.90 -0.88 -14.53
N SER A 109 -12.01 -0.83 -15.25
CA SER A 109 -12.94 -1.94 -15.42
C SER A 109 -13.12 -2.28 -16.90
N TRP A 110 -13.17 -3.55 -17.18
CA TRP A 110 -13.49 -4.10 -18.51
C TRP A 110 -14.51 -5.21 -18.36
N GLU A 111 -15.32 -5.37 -19.38
CA GLU A 111 -16.12 -6.56 -19.58
C GLU A 111 -15.61 -7.24 -20.86
N LEU A 112 -14.99 -8.41 -20.72
CA LEU A 112 -14.43 -9.16 -21.82
C LEU A 112 -15.39 -10.26 -22.27
N VAL A 113 -15.38 -10.54 -23.57
CA VAL A 113 -16.04 -11.71 -24.14
C VAL A 113 -15.01 -12.78 -24.48
N PRO A 114 -15.39 -14.07 -24.56
CA PRO A 114 -14.48 -15.15 -24.96
C PRO A 114 -13.72 -14.83 -26.26
N GLY A 115 -12.43 -15.19 -26.29
CA GLY A 115 -11.53 -14.92 -27.42
C GLY A 115 -11.06 -13.46 -27.54
N GLN A 116 -11.52 -12.55 -26.70
CA GLN A 116 -11.16 -11.13 -26.78
C GLN A 116 -9.76 -10.88 -26.21
N ARG A 117 -9.04 -9.96 -26.86
CA ARG A 117 -7.79 -9.38 -26.37
C ARG A 117 -7.92 -7.87 -26.29
N VAL A 118 -7.43 -7.30 -25.19
CA VAL A 118 -7.35 -5.86 -24.96
C VAL A 118 -5.90 -5.51 -24.63
N ASP A 119 -5.30 -4.64 -25.41
CA ASP A 119 -3.96 -4.07 -25.16
C ASP A 119 -4.11 -2.60 -24.74
N LEU A 120 -3.50 -2.24 -23.63
CA LEU A 120 -3.56 -0.91 -23.04
C LEU A 120 -2.17 -0.28 -23.08
N SER A 121 -2.14 1.01 -23.38
CA SER A 121 -0.93 1.82 -23.38
C SER A 121 -0.42 2.14 -21.97
N ASP A 122 0.80 2.63 -21.91
CA ASP A 122 1.53 2.99 -20.69
C ASP A 122 0.86 4.07 -19.83
N ASP A 123 0.03 4.93 -20.40
CA ASP A 123 -0.69 5.98 -19.71
C ASP A 123 -1.96 5.50 -18.97
N ALA A 124 -2.45 4.29 -19.26
CA ALA A 124 -3.70 3.77 -18.72
C ALA A 124 -3.76 3.76 -17.17
N PHE A 125 -2.61 3.63 -16.52
CA PHE A 125 -2.50 3.52 -15.06
C PHE A 125 -1.67 4.61 -14.41
N THR A 126 -1.34 5.68 -15.13
CA THR A 126 -0.60 6.82 -14.58
C THR A 126 -1.34 7.48 -13.43
N GLY A 127 -0.59 7.99 -12.43
CA GLY A 127 -1.19 8.68 -11.30
C GLY A 127 -0.32 8.67 -10.03
N PRO A 128 -0.93 8.82 -8.85
CA PRO A 128 -0.21 8.82 -7.59
C PRO A 128 0.50 7.48 -7.33
N ARG A 129 1.43 7.49 -6.38
CA ARG A 129 2.13 6.28 -5.93
C ARG A 129 1.14 5.28 -5.35
N VAL A 130 1.43 4.00 -5.54
CA VAL A 130 0.63 2.87 -5.06
C VAL A 130 1.48 1.93 -4.22
N VAL A 131 0.91 1.37 -3.18
CA VAL A 131 1.54 0.36 -2.30
C VAL A 131 1.20 -1.05 -2.75
N ALA A 132 0.13 -1.20 -3.52
CA ALA A 132 -0.30 -2.47 -4.09
C ALA A 132 -1.15 -2.27 -5.35
N ALA A 133 -1.26 -3.33 -6.14
CA ALA A 133 -2.26 -3.45 -7.18
C ALA A 133 -2.86 -4.87 -7.16
N PHE A 134 -4.11 -4.98 -7.59
CA PHE A 134 -4.83 -6.24 -7.68
C PHE A 134 -5.54 -6.36 -9.02
N VAL A 135 -5.68 -7.59 -9.49
CA VAL A 135 -6.68 -7.95 -10.51
C VAL A 135 -7.81 -8.69 -9.81
N PHE A 136 -9.02 -8.28 -10.05
CA PHE A 136 -10.24 -8.99 -9.67
C PHE A 136 -10.99 -9.42 -10.92
N ALA A 137 -11.43 -10.68 -10.97
CA ALA A 137 -12.24 -11.21 -12.06
C ALA A 137 -13.53 -11.82 -11.48
N ASN A 138 -14.67 -11.43 -12.00
CA ASN A 138 -15.98 -11.74 -11.41
C ASN A 138 -16.51 -13.10 -11.89
N TYR A 139 -15.75 -14.17 -11.68
CA TYR A 139 -16.23 -15.52 -11.94
C TYR A 139 -17.42 -15.87 -11.04
N PRO A 140 -18.41 -16.62 -11.55
CA PRO A 140 -19.57 -17.06 -10.76
C PRO A 140 -19.23 -18.14 -9.75
N ASP A 141 -18.17 -18.92 -9.98
CA ASP A 141 -17.75 -19.99 -9.10
C ASP A 141 -17.22 -19.45 -7.77
N PRO A 142 -17.39 -20.20 -6.67
CA PRO A 142 -16.81 -19.83 -5.38
C PRO A 142 -15.28 -19.74 -5.44
N GLY A 143 -14.72 -18.63 -4.97
CA GLY A 143 -13.27 -18.43 -4.95
C GLY A 143 -12.86 -17.01 -4.62
N ALA A 144 -11.58 -16.81 -4.40
CA ALA A 144 -11.05 -15.47 -4.20
C ALA A 144 -11.08 -14.64 -5.48
N HIS A 145 -10.81 -15.27 -6.63
CA HIS A 145 -10.72 -14.67 -7.96
C HIS A 145 -10.06 -13.30 -7.95
N ARG A 146 -8.94 -13.24 -7.22
CA ARG A 146 -8.12 -12.06 -6.95
C ARG A 146 -6.66 -12.45 -7.02
N VAL A 147 -5.86 -11.64 -7.72
CA VAL A 147 -4.40 -11.77 -7.77
C VAL A 147 -3.78 -10.44 -7.41
N ARG A 148 -2.83 -10.44 -6.46
CA ARG A 148 -2.01 -9.26 -6.16
C ARG A 148 -0.86 -9.16 -7.15
N ILE A 149 -0.69 -7.99 -7.76
CA ILE A 149 0.41 -7.69 -8.65
C ILE A 149 1.64 -7.31 -7.81
N GLN A 150 2.78 -7.90 -8.12
CA GLN A 150 4.02 -7.73 -7.36
C GLN A 150 4.93 -6.62 -7.93
N LYS A 151 4.87 -6.36 -9.25
CA LYS A 151 5.69 -5.36 -9.92
C LYS A 151 4.84 -4.33 -10.62
N PHE A 152 5.25 -3.08 -10.52
CA PHE A 152 4.53 -1.94 -11.09
C PHE A 152 5.19 -1.37 -12.35
N ASN A 153 6.09 -2.12 -12.99
CA ASN A 153 6.80 -1.75 -14.20
C ASN A 153 6.89 -2.94 -15.18
N GLY A 154 7.42 -2.71 -16.38
CA GLY A 154 7.50 -3.72 -17.41
C GLY A 154 6.17 -3.98 -18.08
N ARG A 155 5.85 -5.23 -18.39
CA ARG A 155 4.59 -5.64 -19.03
C ARG A 155 3.76 -6.46 -18.07
N LEU A 156 2.47 -6.16 -18.00
CA LEU A 156 1.48 -6.90 -17.22
C LEU A 156 0.59 -7.69 -18.18
N VAL A 157 0.51 -8.99 -18.00
CA VAL A 157 -0.36 -9.87 -18.80
C VAL A 157 -1.34 -10.56 -17.88
N VAL A 158 -2.62 -10.41 -18.16
CA VAL A 158 -3.72 -11.11 -17.48
C VAL A 158 -4.31 -12.10 -18.47
N GLN A 159 -4.22 -13.38 -18.15
CA GLN A 159 -4.82 -14.47 -18.93
C GLN A 159 -6.06 -14.99 -18.21
N LEU A 160 -7.20 -14.92 -18.87
CA LEU A 160 -8.50 -15.30 -18.35
C LEU A 160 -8.96 -16.60 -19.02
N ASP A 161 -9.23 -17.62 -18.22
CA ASP A 161 -9.57 -18.96 -18.67
C ASP A 161 -11.02 -19.33 -18.28
N SER A 162 -11.41 -20.58 -18.42
CA SER A 162 -12.81 -21.02 -18.23
C SER A 162 -13.37 -20.75 -16.82
N ASN A 163 -12.55 -20.91 -15.76
CA ASN A 163 -12.99 -20.73 -14.35
C ASN A 163 -11.93 -20.10 -13.45
N SER A 164 -10.82 -19.67 -14.00
CA SER A 164 -9.70 -19.06 -13.28
C SER A 164 -8.97 -18.08 -14.16
N PHE A 165 -8.03 -17.34 -13.55
CA PHE A 165 -7.13 -16.47 -14.31
C PHE A 165 -5.74 -16.44 -13.68
N SER A 166 -4.78 -16.05 -14.48
CA SER A 166 -3.40 -15.82 -14.05
C SER A 166 -2.92 -14.43 -14.40
N VAL A 167 -1.94 -13.96 -13.65
CA VAL A 167 -1.30 -12.66 -13.88
C VAL A 167 0.21 -12.88 -13.96
N ALA A 168 0.82 -12.46 -15.05
CA ALA A 168 2.27 -12.49 -15.27
C ALA A 168 2.79 -11.06 -15.41
N ASP A 169 3.86 -10.76 -14.69
CA ASP A 169 4.65 -9.55 -14.87
C ASP A 169 6.00 -9.90 -15.51
N THR A 170 6.29 -9.32 -16.65
CA THR A 170 7.53 -9.53 -17.41
C THR A 170 8.30 -8.22 -17.58
N LYS A 171 9.64 -8.35 -17.61
CA LYS A 171 10.51 -7.19 -17.91
C LYS A 171 10.35 -6.72 -19.34
#